data_131977625f1b0d8ec6a9b8d5e3d3ccc1
#
_entry.id   131977625f1b0d8ec6a9b8d5e3d3ccc1
#
_cell.length_a   1.000
_cell.length_b   1.000
_cell.length_c   1.000
_cell.angle_alpha   90.00
_cell.angle_beta   90.00
_cell.angle_gamma   90.00
#
_symmetry.space_group_name_H-M   'P 1'
#
loop_
_entity.id
_entity.type
_entity.pdbx_description
1 polymer ?
#
loop_
_entity_poly.entity_id
_entity_poly.type
_entity_poly.pdbx_seq_one_letter_code
_entity_poly.pdbx_strand_id
1 'polypeptide(L)'
;MRRHPARLQKAGISPGRYDELKSICRQYREYEAALRRARAGIVDRPEPRNATWRRPDPTGSAAQALADHPYARRVKQIEESAASVAEPVTAKAILRSVSEGTGYNPLTTPVGERQFYVLRLLFFIELDRRLWEN
;
A
#
# COMPACT_ATOMS: atom_id res chain seq x y z
N MET A 1 7.58 -7.23 -26.41
CA MET A 1 8.25 -7.70 -25.19
C MET A 1 8.80 -6.53 -24.39
N ARG A 2 8.31 -6.33 -23.19
CA ARG A 2 8.80 -5.24 -22.34
C ARG A 2 10.12 -5.64 -21.69
N ARG A 3 11.13 -4.82 -21.86
CA ARG A 3 12.40 -5.04 -21.20
C ARG A 3 12.25 -4.88 -19.70
N HIS A 4 12.86 -5.79 -18.96
CA HIS A 4 12.95 -5.64 -17.51
C HIS A 4 13.86 -4.41 -17.20
N PRO A 5 13.38 -3.44 -16.39
CA PRO A 5 14.15 -2.23 -16.13
C PRO A 5 15.53 -2.52 -15.53
N ALA A 6 16.55 -1.84 -16.04
CA ALA A 6 17.93 -2.03 -15.57
C ALA A 6 18.11 -1.72 -14.09
N ARG A 7 17.40 -0.72 -13.56
CA ARG A 7 17.47 -0.37 -12.14
C ARG A 7 16.99 -1.51 -11.25
N LEU A 8 15.96 -2.23 -11.69
CA LEU A 8 15.43 -3.37 -10.94
C LEU A 8 16.41 -4.54 -11.00
N GLN A 9 17.05 -4.77 -12.13
CA GLN A 9 18.07 -5.79 -12.26
C GLN A 9 19.23 -5.52 -11.31
N LYS A 10 19.70 -4.27 -11.23
CA LYS A 10 20.79 -3.88 -10.33
C LYS A 10 20.42 -4.05 -8.86
N ALA A 11 19.14 -3.89 -8.54
CA ALA A 11 18.63 -4.09 -7.18
C ALA A 11 18.38 -5.55 -6.83
N GLY A 12 18.62 -6.46 -7.77
CA GLY A 12 18.39 -7.89 -7.56
C GLY A 12 16.94 -8.35 -7.70
N ILE A 13 16.11 -7.54 -8.35
CA ILE A 13 14.70 -7.85 -8.55
C ILE A 13 14.53 -8.52 -9.91
N SER A 14 14.12 -9.80 -9.88
CA SER A 14 13.89 -10.57 -11.10
C SER A 14 12.58 -10.13 -11.79
N PRO A 15 12.40 -10.46 -13.07
CA PRO A 15 11.13 -10.18 -13.75
C PRO A 15 9.91 -10.78 -13.04
N GLY A 16 10.01 -12.01 -12.54
CA GLY A 16 8.93 -12.64 -11.79
C GLY A 16 8.61 -11.90 -10.50
N ARG A 17 9.64 -11.46 -9.79
CA ARG A 17 9.46 -10.69 -8.57
C ARG A 17 8.85 -9.32 -8.83
N TYR A 18 9.23 -8.70 -9.92
CA TYR A 18 8.63 -7.43 -10.34
C TYR A 18 7.14 -7.61 -10.63
N ASP A 19 6.77 -8.71 -11.28
CA ASP A 19 5.37 -9.03 -11.55
C ASP A 19 4.58 -9.22 -10.24
N GLU A 20 5.19 -9.85 -9.22
CA GLU A 20 4.57 -9.97 -7.91
C GLU A 20 4.36 -8.62 -7.25
N LEU A 21 5.35 -7.73 -7.31
CA LEU A 21 5.24 -6.38 -6.77
C LEU A 21 4.11 -5.61 -7.43
N LYS A 22 4.00 -5.68 -8.76
CA LYS A 22 2.92 -5.04 -9.49
C LYS A 22 1.57 -5.61 -9.09
N SER A 23 1.48 -6.91 -8.92
CA SER A 23 0.25 -7.58 -8.50
C SER A 23 -0.19 -7.12 -7.11
N ILE A 24 0.75 -7.02 -6.16
CA ILE A 24 0.46 -6.52 -4.81
C ILE A 24 -0.08 -5.08 -4.88
N CYS A 25 0.54 -4.23 -5.68
CA CYS A 25 0.11 -2.84 -5.82
C CYS A 25 -1.28 -2.74 -6.45
N ARG A 26 -1.60 -3.62 -7.41
CA ARG A 26 -2.92 -3.65 -8.04
C ARG A 26 -4.03 -4.01 -7.06
N GLN A 27 -3.70 -4.66 -5.96
CA GLN A 27 -4.64 -5.04 -4.92
C GLN A 27 -4.75 -4.00 -3.80
N TYR A 28 -3.99 -2.91 -3.89
CA TYR A 28 -3.94 -1.89 -2.84
C TYR A 28 -5.33 -1.35 -2.49
N ARG A 29 -6.16 -1.07 -3.48
CA ARG A 29 -7.51 -0.56 -3.23
C ARG A 29 -8.42 -1.58 -2.57
N GLU A 30 -8.22 -2.85 -2.86
CA GLU A 30 -8.95 -3.93 -2.20
C GLU A 30 -8.56 -4.03 -0.73
N TYR A 31 -7.26 -3.87 -0.45
CA TYR A 31 -6.76 -3.86 0.93
C TYR A 31 -7.35 -2.68 1.70
N GLU A 32 -7.32 -1.49 1.11
CA GLU A 32 -7.91 -0.30 1.74
C GLU A 32 -9.41 -0.46 2.00
N ALA A 33 -10.14 -0.98 1.03
CA ALA A 33 -11.57 -1.18 1.15
C ALA A 33 -11.89 -2.19 2.24
N ALA A 34 -11.13 -3.27 2.34
CA ALA A 34 -11.30 -4.29 3.37
C ALA A 34 -11.04 -3.71 4.76
N LEU A 35 -10.00 -2.90 4.92
CA LEU A 35 -9.69 -2.23 6.17
C LEU A 35 -10.76 -1.22 6.56
N ARG A 36 -11.27 -0.49 5.58
CA ARG A 36 -12.34 0.48 5.80
C ARG A 36 -13.62 -0.22 6.27
N ARG A 37 -13.96 -1.34 5.66
CA ARG A 37 -15.11 -2.16 6.08
C ARG A 37 -14.92 -2.73 7.48
N ALA A 38 -13.73 -3.20 7.78
CA ALA A 38 -13.41 -3.72 9.12
C ALA A 38 -13.52 -2.62 10.17
N ARG A 39 -13.04 -1.43 9.84
CA ARG A 39 -13.13 -0.26 10.74
C ARG A 39 -14.57 0.18 10.94
N ALA A 40 -15.36 0.22 9.87
CA ALA A 40 -16.78 0.55 9.94
C ALA A 40 -17.55 -0.48 10.77
N GLY A 41 -17.25 -1.76 10.59
CA GLY A 41 -17.85 -2.84 11.37
C GLY A 41 -17.54 -2.72 12.87
N ILE A 42 -16.39 -2.19 13.24
CA ILE A 42 -16.03 -1.93 14.63
C ILE A 42 -16.85 -0.77 15.19
N VAL A 43 -16.99 0.32 14.42
CA VAL A 43 -17.70 1.53 14.85
C VAL A 43 -19.20 1.32 14.86
N ASP A 44 -19.75 0.64 13.85
CA ASP A 44 -21.18 0.45 13.66
C ASP A 44 -21.75 -0.79 14.35
N ARG A 45 -20.88 -1.52 15.05
CA ARG A 45 -21.32 -2.74 15.73
C ARG A 45 -22.24 -2.37 16.88
N PRO A 46 -23.53 -2.79 16.85
CA PRO A 46 -24.43 -2.49 17.95
C PRO A 46 -23.90 -3.15 19.23
N GLU A 47 -23.89 -2.39 20.31
CA GLU A 47 -23.50 -2.95 21.60
C GLU A 47 -24.44 -4.11 21.94
N PRO A 48 -23.89 -5.23 22.44
CA PRO A 48 -24.76 -6.34 22.89
C PRO A 48 -25.66 -5.85 24.01
N ARG A 49 -26.95 -6.18 23.90
CA ARG A 49 -27.96 -5.78 24.89
C ARG A 49 -27.69 -6.27 26.31
N ASN A 50 -26.84 -7.27 26.46
CA ASN A 50 -26.42 -7.76 27.76
C ASN A 50 -25.12 -7.10 28.15
N ALA A 51 -25.22 -5.90 28.71
CA ALA A 51 -24.08 -5.17 29.24
C ALA A 51 -23.59 -5.71 30.58
N THR A 52 -24.04 -6.89 31.01
CA THR A 52 -23.66 -7.43 32.31
C THR A 52 -22.28 -8.09 32.31
N TRP A 53 -21.69 -8.39 31.17
CA TRP A 53 -20.32 -8.87 31.13
C TRP A 53 -19.46 -7.83 30.45
N ARG A 54 -18.47 -7.40 31.19
CA ARG A 54 -17.52 -6.40 30.69
C ARG A 54 -16.61 -7.04 29.64
N ARG A 55 -16.67 -6.49 28.46
CA ARG A 55 -15.59 -6.72 27.53
C ARG A 55 -14.36 -5.99 28.00
N PRO A 56 -13.18 -6.64 28.01
CA PRO A 56 -11.96 -5.87 28.19
C PRO A 56 -11.86 -4.89 27.04
N ASP A 57 -11.75 -3.61 27.33
CA ASP A 57 -11.59 -2.47 26.43
C ASP A 57 -11.81 -2.83 24.94
N PRO A 58 -13.07 -2.83 24.44
CA PRO A 58 -13.33 -3.24 23.06
C PRO A 58 -12.66 -2.31 22.04
N THR A 59 -12.38 -1.06 22.42
CA THR A 59 -11.73 -0.10 21.54
C THR A 59 -10.26 -0.45 21.36
N GLY A 60 -9.56 -0.79 22.44
CA GLY A 60 -8.15 -1.19 22.37
C GLY A 60 -7.95 -2.50 21.62
N SER A 61 -8.77 -3.52 21.92
CA SER A 61 -8.70 -4.82 21.24
C SER A 61 -9.02 -4.69 19.75
N ALA A 62 -10.03 -3.89 19.40
CA ALA A 62 -10.41 -3.69 18.01
C ALA A 62 -9.34 -2.93 17.24
N ALA A 63 -8.75 -1.89 17.85
CA ALA A 63 -7.65 -1.14 17.25
C ALA A 63 -6.44 -2.04 17.03
N GLN A 64 -6.13 -2.90 18.00
CA GLN A 64 -5.00 -3.84 17.88
C GLN A 64 -5.26 -4.86 16.78
N ALA A 65 -6.48 -5.38 16.69
CA ALA A 65 -6.85 -6.33 15.64
C ALA A 65 -6.73 -5.71 14.25
N LEU A 66 -7.10 -4.43 14.09
CA LEU A 66 -6.92 -3.71 12.84
C LEU A 66 -5.45 -3.49 12.52
N ALA A 67 -4.65 -3.10 13.52
CA ALA A 67 -3.21 -2.90 13.32
C ALA A 67 -2.50 -4.18 12.93
N ASP A 68 -2.95 -5.33 13.44
CA ASP A 68 -2.37 -6.64 13.16
C ASP A 68 -2.97 -7.29 11.90
N HIS A 69 -3.98 -6.68 11.30
CA HIS A 69 -4.60 -7.23 10.11
C HIS A 69 -3.58 -7.32 8.97
N PRO A 70 -3.51 -8.44 8.23
CA PRO A 70 -2.52 -8.58 7.14
C PRO A 70 -2.59 -7.46 6.12
N TYR A 71 -3.79 -6.98 5.80
CA TYR A 71 -3.96 -5.89 4.84
C TYR A 71 -3.46 -4.55 5.40
N ALA A 72 -3.56 -4.32 6.71
CA ALA A 72 -3.03 -3.11 7.33
C ALA A 72 -1.51 -3.03 7.15
N ARG A 73 -0.81 -4.13 7.37
CA ARG A 73 0.63 -4.20 7.15
C ARG A 73 0.97 -3.93 5.69
N ARG A 74 0.23 -4.54 4.78
CA ARG A 74 0.47 -4.39 3.34
C ARG A 74 0.25 -2.95 2.87
N VAL A 75 -0.85 -2.32 3.31
CA VAL A 75 -1.16 -0.92 3.00
C VAL A 75 -0.05 -0.02 3.53
N LYS A 76 0.38 -0.24 4.76
CA LYS A 76 1.46 0.55 5.37
C LYS A 76 2.76 0.43 4.59
N GLN A 77 3.15 -0.79 4.19
CA GLN A 77 4.37 -1.01 3.42
C GLN A 77 4.31 -0.26 2.08
N ILE A 78 3.17 -0.32 1.40
CA ILE A 78 2.98 0.35 0.12
C ILE A 78 3.03 1.88 0.29
N GLU A 79 2.30 2.41 1.26
CA GLU A 79 2.24 3.86 1.48
C GLU A 79 3.58 4.42 1.94
N GLU A 80 4.26 3.74 2.85
CA GLU A 80 5.58 4.17 3.32
C GLU A 80 6.64 4.10 2.22
N SER A 81 6.54 3.10 1.34
CA SER A 81 7.45 3.01 0.19
C SER A 81 7.31 4.21 -0.73
N ALA A 82 6.08 4.64 -1.02
CA ALA A 82 5.84 5.82 -1.83
C ALA A 82 6.32 7.09 -1.14
N ALA A 83 6.04 7.23 0.15
CA ALA A 83 6.44 8.39 0.94
C ALA A 83 7.95 8.52 1.06
N SER A 84 8.69 7.40 1.02
CA SER A 84 10.14 7.42 1.13
C SER A 84 10.85 7.89 -0.12
N VAL A 85 10.20 7.82 -1.29
CA VAL A 85 10.85 8.17 -2.57
C VAL A 85 10.35 9.49 -3.16
N ALA A 86 9.23 10.03 -2.68
CA ALA A 86 8.63 11.22 -3.28
C ALA A 86 7.90 12.07 -2.23
N GLU A 87 7.72 13.34 -2.56
CA GLU A 87 6.91 14.22 -1.73
C GLU A 87 5.42 13.82 -1.80
N PRO A 88 4.56 14.29 -0.86
CA PRO A 88 3.20 13.73 -0.73
C PRO A 88 2.35 13.72 -1.99
N VAL A 89 2.39 14.76 -2.80
CA VAL A 89 1.56 14.83 -4.02
C VAL A 89 2.04 13.82 -5.06
N THR A 90 3.35 13.75 -5.27
CA THR A 90 3.94 12.79 -6.20
C THR A 90 3.79 11.37 -5.68
N ALA A 91 3.91 11.15 -4.37
CA ALA A 91 3.69 9.85 -3.76
C ALA A 91 2.26 9.34 -4.03
N LYS A 92 1.26 10.21 -3.91
CA LYS A 92 -0.12 9.86 -4.25
C LYS A 92 -0.27 9.50 -5.72
N ALA A 93 0.41 10.23 -6.60
CA ALA A 93 0.39 9.96 -8.03
C ALA A 93 1.00 8.59 -8.34
N ILE A 94 2.09 8.22 -7.65
CA ILE A 94 2.71 6.91 -7.79
C ILE A 94 1.74 5.82 -7.33
N LEU A 95 1.13 5.97 -6.15
CA LEU A 95 0.16 5.01 -5.62
C LEU A 95 -1.01 4.82 -6.57
N ARG A 96 -1.53 5.89 -7.12
CA ARG A 96 -2.61 5.83 -8.09
C ARG A 96 -2.20 5.06 -9.35
N SER A 97 -1.01 5.37 -9.87
CA SER A 97 -0.48 4.73 -11.06
C SER A 97 -0.33 3.22 -10.86
N VAL A 98 0.29 2.80 -9.76
CA VAL A 98 0.56 1.38 -9.53
C VAL A 98 -0.71 0.60 -9.12
N SER A 99 -1.65 1.23 -8.43
CA SER A 99 -2.89 0.58 -8.01
C SER A 99 -3.89 0.46 -9.17
N GLU A 100 -3.93 1.43 -10.06
CA GLU A 100 -4.84 1.42 -11.20
C GLU A 100 -4.21 0.84 -12.47
N GLY A 101 -2.90 0.67 -12.48
CA GLY A 101 -2.18 0.22 -13.66
C GLY A 101 -2.14 1.29 -14.76
N THR A 102 -2.15 2.57 -14.38
CA THR A 102 -2.12 3.68 -15.32
C THR A 102 -0.72 4.27 -15.42
N GLY A 103 -0.49 5.09 -16.45
CA GLY A 103 0.77 5.78 -16.63
C GLY A 103 0.81 7.15 -15.97
N TYR A 104 1.79 7.93 -16.39
CA TYR A 104 1.99 9.30 -15.93
C TYR A 104 0.81 10.20 -16.29
N ASN A 105 0.39 11.01 -15.34
CA ASN A 105 -0.66 12.01 -15.56
C ASN A 105 -0.11 13.39 -15.19
N PRO A 106 0.14 14.27 -16.17
CA PRO A 106 0.69 15.59 -15.89
C PRO A 106 -0.24 16.49 -15.08
N LEU A 107 -1.54 16.23 -15.09
CA LEU A 107 -2.51 17.04 -14.36
C LEU A 107 -2.47 16.81 -12.85
N THR A 108 -2.00 15.65 -12.42
CA THR A 108 -1.98 15.28 -11.01
C THR A 108 -0.56 15.11 -10.45
N THR A 109 0.47 15.27 -11.29
CA THR A 109 1.84 14.99 -10.92
C THR A 109 2.71 16.23 -11.07
N PRO A 110 3.31 16.75 -9.98
CA PRO A 110 4.11 18.00 -10.06
C PRO A 110 5.49 17.79 -10.69
N VAL A 111 5.94 16.56 -10.89
CA VAL A 111 7.22 16.28 -11.53
C VAL A 111 7.00 15.88 -12.99
N GLY A 112 8.06 15.94 -13.81
CA GLY A 112 7.99 15.53 -15.20
C GLY A 112 7.87 14.01 -15.37
N GLU A 113 7.50 13.60 -16.58
CA GLU A 113 7.23 12.19 -16.90
C GLU A 113 8.43 11.27 -16.60
N ARG A 114 9.61 11.69 -17.06
CA ARG A 114 10.82 10.90 -16.88
C ARG A 114 11.14 10.70 -15.40
N GLN A 115 11.08 11.78 -14.63
CA GLN A 115 11.34 11.72 -13.19
C GLN A 115 10.29 10.86 -12.49
N PHE A 116 9.03 10.98 -12.89
CA PHE A 116 7.96 10.17 -12.33
C PHE A 116 8.25 8.67 -12.47
N TYR A 117 8.66 8.23 -13.66
CA TYR A 117 8.95 6.81 -13.88
C TYR A 117 10.19 6.33 -13.12
N VAL A 118 11.20 7.19 -12.95
CA VAL A 118 12.34 6.87 -12.10
C VAL A 118 11.90 6.69 -10.66
N LEU A 119 11.08 7.60 -10.14
CA LEU A 119 10.56 7.51 -8.77
C LEU A 119 9.68 6.27 -8.58
N ARG A 120 8.89 5.91 -9.59
CA ARG A 120 8.07 4.70 -9.54
C ARG A 120 8.93 3.43 -9.44
N LEU A 121 10.05 3.38 -10.16
CA LEU A 121 10.99 2.26 -10.05
C LEU A 121 11.63 2.22 -8.66
N LEU A 122 12.03 3.36 -8.12
CA LEU A 122 12.56 3.45 -6.75
C LEU A 122 11.51 3.01 -5.73
N PHE A 123 10.25 3.33 -5.96
CA PHE A 123 9.14 2.86 -5.14
C PHE A 123 9.09 1.33 -5.10
N PHE A 124 9.20 0.67 -6.24
CA PHE A 124 9.18 -0.79 -6.30
C PHE A 124 10.38 -1.39 -5.56
N ILE A 125 11.55 -0.77 -5.66
CA ILE A 125 12.74 -1.22 -4.94
C ILE A 125 12.53 -1.11 -3.43
N GLU A 126 11.99 0.01 -2.96
CA GLU A 126 11.67 0.21 -1.54
C GLU A 126 10.61 -0.77 -1.05
N LEU A 127 9.57 -0.99 -1.84
CA LEU A 127 8.52 -1.93 -1.47
C LEU A 127 9.09 -3.34 -1.35
N ASP A 128 9.90 -3.75 -2.30
CA ASP A 128 10.55 -5.06 -2.27
C ASP A 128 11.35 -5.24 -1.00
N ARG A 129 12.16 -4.24 -0.64
CA ARG A 129 12.95 -4.27 0.58
C ARG A 129 12.06 -4.42 1.82
N ARG A 130 10.98 -3.64 1.92
CA ARG A 130 10.06 -3.67 3.06
C ARG A 130 9.30 -4.98 3.19
N LEU A 131 8.97 -5.61 2.07
CA LEU A 131 8.26 -6.88 2.08
C LEU A 131 9.11 -8.01 2.66
N TRP A 132 10.42 -7.95 2.48
CA TRP A 132 11.33 -9.01 2.91
C TRP A 132 12.04 -8.72 4.23
N GLU A 133 11.91 -7.50 4.75
CA GLU A 133 12.53 -7.07 6.00
C GLU A 133 11.63 -7.32 7.21
N ASN A 134 11.17 -8.47 7.37
CA ASN A 134 10.40 -8.76 8.59
C ASN A 134 11.16 -9.61 9.54
#